data_1d2356a8a2f469a6fe3083724bfa37a9
#
_entry.id   1d2356a8a2f469a6fe3083724bfa37a9
#
_cell.length_a   1.000
_cell.length_b   1.000
_cell.length_c   1.000
_cell.angle_alpha   90.00
_cell.angle_beta   90.00
_cell.angle_gamma   90.00
#
_symmetry.space_group_name_H-M   'P 1'
#
loop_
_entity.id
_entity.type
_entity.pdbx_description
1 polymer ?
#
loop_
_entity_poly.entity_id
_entity_poly.type
_entity_poly.pdbx_seq_one_letter_code
_entity_poly.pdbx_strand_id
1 'polypeptide(L)'
;LPASDYVSITFEDQKNGDRNDTITMQCAHDKILCPVIAWSKIIKRIIKYPGTSPNTTVNTFLSNKNLYHVTGTDMMHALRAAASIIGESRLGFHPSEIGTHSIRSGSAMGMYLAEVPVYTIMLIGRWSSDAFLRYIRKQVEQFSHNVSRRIIEHQHFTHVPNFLPQT
;
A
#
# COMPACT_ATOMS: atom_id res chain seq x y z
N LEU A 1 -10.22 5.49 22.44
CA LEU A 1 -8.90 4.85 22.35
C LEU A 1 -7.86 5.93 22.50
N PRO A 2 -6.80 5.75 23.30
CA PRO A 2 -5.66 6.64 23.29
C PRO A 2 -5.11 6.77 21.88
N ALA A 3 -4.41 7.85 21.57
CA ALA A 3 -3.72 8.02 20.31
C ALA A 3 -2.71 6.89 20.18
N SER A 4 -2.87 6.04 19.18
CA SER A 4 -1.94 4.95 18.92
C SER A 4 -0.87 5.45 17.93
N ASP A 5 0.37 5.12 18.19
CA ASP A 5 1.50 5.53 17.34
C ASP A 5 1.68 4.60 16.14
N TYR A 6 1.10 3.41 16.19
CA TYR A 6 1.21 2.42 15.11
C TYR A 6 -0.01 1.50 15.05
N VAL A 7 -0.16 0.79 13.95
CA VAL A 7 -1.06 -0.33 13.75
C VAL A 7 -0.30 -1.50 13.14
N SER A 8 -0.52 -2.70 13.69
CA SER A 8 0.04 -3.94 13.17
C SER A 8 -1.06 -4.83 12.62
N ILE A 9 -0.81 -5.44 11.47
CA ILE A 9 -1.70 -6.40 10.83
C ILE A 9 -0.92 -7.70 10.67
N THR A 10 -1.44 -8.76 11.28
CA THR A 10 -0.90 -10.11 11.14
C THR A 10 -1.71 -10.90 10.13
N PHE A 11 -1.04 -11.53 9.19
CA PHE A 11 -1.63 -12.40 8.18
C PHE A 11 -1.38 -13.85 8.60
N GLU A 12 -2.43 -14.50 9.09
CA GLU A 12 -2.35 -15.87 9.58
C GLU A 12 -1.99 -16.86 8.48
N ASP A 13 -2.61 -16.71 7.29
CA ASP A 13 -2.35 -17.50 6.10
C ASP A 13 -2.17 -16.62 4.88
N GLN A 14 -1.22 -16.97 4.03
CA GLN A 14 -0.94 -16.27 2.79
C GLN A 14 -0.89 -17.24 1.60
N LYS A 15 -1.21 -16.72 0.42
CA LYS A 15 -1.23 -17.49 -0.84
C LYS A 15 0.14 -18.09 -1.21
N ASN A 16 1.23 -17.49 -0.76
CA ASN A 16 2.61 -17.94 -0.96
C ASN A 16 3.09 -18.96 0.09
N GLY A 17 2.23 -19.34 1.04
CA GLY A 17 2.53 -20.30 2.09
C GLY A 17 3.15 -19.71 3.35
N ASP A 18 3.49 -18.42 3.36
CA ASP A 18 3.97 -17.75 4.57
C ASP A 18 2.84 -17.61 5.59
N ARG A 19 3.17 -17.79 6.88
CA ARG A 19 2.22 -17.72 7.98
C ARG A 19 2.66 -16.74 9.05
N ASN A 20 1.68 -16.14 9.71
CA ASN A 20 1.89 -15.21 10.84
C ASN A 20 2.82 -14.03 10.52
N ASP A 21 2.84 -13.60 9.26
CA ASP A 21 3.62 -12.43 8.84
C ASP A 21 2.93 -11.15 9.31
N THR A 22 3.67 -10.26 9.96
CA THR A 22 3.14 -9.04 10.56
C THR A 22 3.74 -7.81 9.91
N ILE A 23 2.86 -6.92 9.44
CA ILE A 23 3.25 -5.60 8.94
C ILE A 23 2.82 -4.55 9.95
N THR A 24 3.76 -3.70 10.34
CA THR A 24 3.51 -2.56 11.24
C THR A 24 3.62 -1.25 10.46
N MET A 25 2.60 -0.41 10.59
CA MET A 25 2.54 0.91 9.99
C MET A 25 2.53 1.98 11.08
N GLN A 26 3.41 2.96 10.97
CA GLN A 26 3.51 4.08 11.89
C GLN A 26 2.47 5.17 11.59
N CYS A 27 2.16 5.98 12.61
CA CYS A 27 1.29 7.14 12.45
C CYS A 27 1.99 8.21 11.58
N ALA A 28 1.35 8.57 10.47
CA ALA A 28 1.83 9.61 9.56
C ALA A 28 1.30 11.01 9.91
N HIS A 29 0.48 11.15 10.95
CA HIS A 29 -0.18 12.39 11.37
C HIS A 29 -1.02 13.10 10.30
N ASP A 30 -1.17 12.52 9.10
CA ASP A 30 -2.06 13.02 8.07
C ASP A 30 -3.51 12.61 8.37
N LYS A 31 -4.45 13.56 8.28
CA LYS A 31 -5.85 13.33 8.65
C LYS A 31 -6.59 12.37 7.69
N ILE A 32 -6.11 12.23 6.46
CA ILE A 32 -6.75 11.47 5.38
C ILE A 32 -5.98 10.18 5.11
N LEU A 33 -4.65 10.28 4.95
CA LEU A 33 -3.81 9.19 4.46
C LEU A 33 -3.13 8.37 5.57
N CYS A 34 -3.23 8.80 6.84
CA CYS A 34 -2.61 8.06 7.94
C CYS A 34 -3.29 6.70 8.17
N PRO A 35 -2.57 5.58 8.04
CA PRO A 35 -3.13 4.24 8.23
C PRO A 35 -3.65 4.03 9.65
N VAL A 36 -2.97 4.54 10.67
CA VAL A 36 -3.37 4.41 12.07
C VAL A 36 -4.71 5.11 12.31
N ILE A 37 -4.89 6.32 11.78
CA ILE A 37 -6.15 7.07 11.90
C ILE A 37 -7.26 6.33 11.14
N ALA A 38 -6.98 5.81 9.95
CA ALA A 38 -7.95 5.07 9.15
C ALA A 38 -8.42 3.80 9.87
N TRP A 39 -7.51 2.99 10.37
CA TRP A 39 -7.82 1.78 11.14
C TRP A 39 -8.58 2.09 12.43
N SER A 40 -8.17 3.12 13.17
CA SER A 40 -8.87 3.55 14.38
C SER A 40 -10.33 3.95 14.08
N LYS A 41 -10.58 4.65 12.97
CA LYS A 41 -11.96 5.01 12.54
C LYS A 41 -12.77 3.76 12.21
N ILE A 42 -12.20 2.79 11.50
CA ILE A 42 -12.87 1.53 11.13
C ILE A 42 -13.24 0.75 12.39
N ILE A 43 -12.28 0.51 13.29
CA ILE A 43 -12.50 -0.25 14.52
C ILE A 43 -13.54 0.44 15.41
N LYS A 44 -13.39 1.76 15.67
CA LYS A 44 -14.36 2.55 16.45
C LYS A 44 -15.77 2.51 15.88
N ARG A 45 -15.91 2.36 14.57
CA ARG A 45 -17.21 2.21 13.91
C ARG A 45 -17.79 0.82 14.15
N ILE A 46 -16.99 -0.22 13.93
CA ILE A 46 -17.45 -1.62 14.04
C ILE A 46 -17.88 -1.97 15.46
N ILE A 47 -17.11 -1.60 16.48
CA ILE A 47 -17.47 -1.89 17.88
C ILE A 47 -18.77 -1.25 18.36
N LYS A 48 -19.29 -0.27 17.61
CA LYS A 48 -20.59 0.35 17.89
C LYS A 48 -21.77 -0.39 17.25
N TYR A 49 -21.54 -1.34 16.37
CA TYR A 49 -22.62 -2.06 15.73
C TYR A 49 -23.17 -3.15 16.66
N PRO A 50 -24.49 -3.32 16.73
CA PRO A 50 -25.06 -4.41 17.51
C PRO A 50 -24.65 -5.77 16.94
N GLY A 51 -24.36 -6.73 17.83
CA GLY A 51 -23.99 -8.09 17.43
C GLY A 51 -22.55 -8.28 16.98
N THR A 52 -21.68 -7.26 17.11
CA THR A 52 -20.24 -7.42 16.81
C THR A 52 -19.47 -7.99 18.00
N SER A 53 -18.38 -8.67 17.72
CA SER A 53 -17.45 -9.31 18.64
C SER A 53 -16.01 -9.03 18.25
N PRO A 54 -15.00 -9.38 19.06
CA PRO A 54 -13.60 -9.29 18.68
C PRO A 54 -13.23 -10.02 17.37
N ASN A 55 -14.04 -11.04 17.00
CA ASN A 55 -13.86 -11.82 15.78
C ASN A 55 -14.60 -11.21 14.56
N THR A 56 -15.28 -10.08 14.73
CA THR A 56 -15.96 -9.41 13.60
C THR A 56 -14.92 -8.86 12.64
N THR A 57 -15.06 -9.21 11.35
CA THR A 57 -14.11 -8.81 10.32
C THR A 57 -14.13 -7.31 10.07
N VAL A 58 -12.97 -6.74 9.76
CA VAL A 58 -12.79 -5.28 9.58
C VAL A 58 -13.50 -4.68 8.38
N ASN A 59 -13.88 -5.51 7.40
CA ASN A 59 -14.69 -5.11 6.25
C ASN A 59 -16.19 -5.10 6.51
N THR A 60 -16.61 -5.20 7.80
CA THR A 60 -18.03 -5.20 8.18
C THR A 60 -18.59 -3.79 8.21
N PHE A 61 -19.82 -3.62 7.70
CA PHE A 61 -20.60 -2.40 7.84
C PHE A 61 -22.07 -2.73 8.17
N LEU A 62 -22.75 -1.75 8.80
CA LEU A 62 -24.15 -1.89 9.16
C LEU A 62 -25.03 -1.13 8.17
N SER A 63 -26.02 -1.81 7.59
CA SER A 63 -27.06 -1.23 6.75
C SER A 63 -28.41 -1.85 7.07
N ASN A 64 -29.44 -1.03 7.20
CA ASN A 64 -30.79 -1.50 7.51
C ASN A 64 -30.87 -2.51 8.69
N LYS A 65 -30.12 -2.25 9.77
CA LYS A 65 -29.98 -3.10 10.97
C LYS A 65 -29.28 -4.46 10.73
N ASN A 66 -28.80 -4.75 9.53
CA ASN A 66 -28.07 -5.98 9.21
C ASN A 66 -26.59 -5.69 8.97
N LEU A 67 -25.75 -6.66 9.35
CA LEU A 67 -24.32 -6.61 9.09
C LEU A 67 -24.01 -7.18 7.72
N TYR A 68 -23.23 -6.44 6.94
CA TYR A 68 -22.75 -6.78 5.62
C TYR A 68 -21.23 -6.70 5.54
N HIS A 69 -20.64 -7.31 4.54
CA HIS A 69 -19.20 -7.26 4.29
C HIS A 69 -18.90 -6.53 2.98
N VAL A 70 -17.99 -5.57 3.04
CA VAL A 70 -17.44 -4.93 1.84
C VAL A 70 -16.63 -5.97 1.07
N THR A 71 -16.95 -6.16 -0.18
CA THR A 71 -16.24 -7.07 -1.09
C THR A 71 -15.19 -6.34 -1.92
N GLY A 72 -14.30 -7.10 -2.58
CA GLY A 72 -13.37 -6.54 -3.55
C GLY A 72 -14.08 -5.85 -4.73
N THR A 73 -15.24 -6.34 -5.11
CA THR A 73 -16.08 -5.74 -6.16
C THR A 73 -16.64 -4.39 -5.73
N ASP A 74 -17.10 -4.27 -4.48
CA ASP A 74 -17.59 -2.99 -3.93
C ASP A 74 -16.46 -1.95 -3.89
N MET A 75 -15.27 -2.36 -3.47
CA MET A 75 -14.09 -1.48 -3.48
C MET A 75 -13.74 -1.02 -4.89
N MET A 76 -13.77 -1.93 -5.86
CA MET A 76 -13.48 -1.60 -7.25
C MET A 76 -14.51 -0.62 -7.82
N HIS A 77 -15.80 -0.83 -7.54
CA HIS A 77 -16.85 0.08 -7.96
C HIS A 77 -16.68 1.47 -7.33
N ALA A 78 -16.37 1.55 -6.04
CA ALA A 78 -16.13 2.82 -5.36
C ALA A 78 -14.92 3.57 -5.94
N LEU A 79 -13.82 2.87 -6.24
CA LEU A 79 -12.64 3.46 -6.86
C LEU A 79 -12.93 3.97 -8.28
N ARG A 80 -13.65 3.19 -9.09
CA ARG A 80 -14.04 3.60 -10.45
C ARG A 80 -14.98 4.79 -10.44
N ALA A 81 -15.94 4.81 -9.53
CA ALA A 81 -16.84 5.95 -9.34
C ALA A 81 -16.07 7.22 -8.95
N ALA A 82 -15.14 7.13 -8.00
CA ALA A 82 -14.27 8.24 -7.64
C ALA A 82 -13.41 8.73 -8.82
N ALA A 83 -12.83 7.80 -9.58
CA ALA A 83 -12.05 8.14 -10.78
C ALA A 83 -12.90 8.82 -11.86
N SER A 84 -14.14 8.37 -12.05
CA SER A 84 -15.08 9.00 -12.99
C SER A 84 -15.42 10.45 -12.59
N ILE A 85 -15.51 10.74 -11.30
CA ILE A 85 -15.73 12.11 -10.78
C ILE A 85 -14.51 13.00 -11.06
N ILE A 86 -13.30 12.47 -10.89
CA ILE A 86 -12.06 13.20 -11.16
C ILE A 86 -11.91 13.47 -12.65
N GLY A 87 -12.27 12.52 -13.48
CA GLY A 87 -12.24 12.56 -14.93
C GLY A 87 -10.94 12.06 -15.55
N GLU A 88 -11.07 11.44 -16.71
CA GLU A 88 -9.96 10.83 -17.48
C GLU A 88 -8.89 11.85 -17.85
N SER A 89 -9.29 13.07 -18.24
CA SER A 89 -8.34 14.14 -18.62
C SER A 89 -7.36 14.53 -17.50
N ARG A 90 -7.76 14.37 -16.24
CA ARG A 90 -6.91 14.64 -15.08
C ARG A 90 -6.11 13.42 -14.61
N LEU A 91 -6.67 12.23 -14.80
CA LEU A 91 -6.05 10.99 -14.37
C LEU A 91 -5.07 10.43 -15.40
N GLY A 92 -5.26 10.72 -16.69
CA GLY A 92 -4.47 10.15 -17.77
C GLY A 92 -4.81 8.70 -18.13
N PHE A 93 -5.89 8.15 -17.55
CA PHE A 93 -6.38 6.80 -17.84
C PHE A 93 -7.90 6.72 -17.66
N HIS A 94 -8.54 5.75 -18.31
CA HIS A 94 -9.98 5.55 -18.20
C HIS A 94 -10.34 4.82 -16.87
N PRO A 95 -11.43 5.21 -16.18
CA PRO A 95 -11.84 4.59 -14.90
C PRO A 95 -12.01 3.06 -14.95
N SER A 96 -12.38 2.49 -16.10
CA SER A 96 -12.50 1.03 -16.27
C SER A 96 -11.19 0.26 -16.14
N GLU A 97 -10.05 0.94 -16.31
CA GLU A 97 -8.72 0.33 -16.18
C GLU A 97 -8.34 0.07 -14.72
N ILE A 98 -9.06 0.68 -13.76
CA ILE A 98 -8.84 0.46 -12.34
C ILE A 98 -9.35 -0.94 -11.95
N GLY A 99 -8.47 -1.72 -11.34
CA GLY A 99 -8.77 -3.00 -10.72
C GLY A 99 -8.30 -3.03 -9.25
N THR A 100 -8.59 -4.11 -8.54
CA THR A 100 -8.15 -4.30 -7.15
C THR A 100 -6.63 -4.30 -7.01
N HIS A 101 -5.90 -4.74 -8.05
CA HIS A 101 -4.44 -4.68 -8.10
C HIS A 101 -3.88 -3.27 -8.27
N SER A 102 -4.69 -2.31 -8.75
CA SER A 102 -4.24 -0.93 -8.97
C SER A 102 -3.81 -0.24 -7.68
N ILE A 103 -4.46 -0.55 -6.53
CA ILE A 103 -4.05 -0.02 -5.22
C ILE A 103 -2.65 -0.50 -4.87
N ARG A 104 -2.39 -1.79 -5.05
CA ARG A 104 -1.09 -2.40 -4.72
C ARG A 104 0.03 -1.87 -5.61
N SER A 105 -0.22 -1.79 -6.91
CA SER A 105 0.76 -1.24 -7.87
C SER A 105 0.97 0.26 -7.66
N GLY A 106 -0.09 1.02 -7.41
CA GLY A 106 0.01 2.44 -7.08
C GLY A 106 0.80 2.72 -5.80
N SER A 107 0.60 1.89 -4.75
CA SER A 107 1.37 2.00 -3.51
C SER A 107 2.86 1.69 -3.73
N ALA A 108 3.17 0.65 -4.51
CA ALA A 108 4.56 0.32 -4.87
C ALA A 108 5.23 1.45 -5.64
N MET A 109 4.50 2.03 -6.59
CA MET A 109 4.97 3.17 -7.37
C MET A 109 5.16 4.41 -6.49
N GLY A 110 4.22 4.72 -5.59
CA GLY A 110 4.34 5.84 -4.66
C GLY A 110 5.57 5.72 -3.76
N MET A 111 5.84 4.53 -3.22
CA MET A 111 7.05 4.27 -2.44
C MET A 111 8.32 4.40 -3.30
N TYR A 112 8.31 3.90 -4.53
CA TYR A 112 9.45 4.01 -5.45
C TYR A 112 9.76 5.48 -5.78
N LEU A 113 8.74 6.29 -6.07
CA LEU A 113 8.89 7.73 -6.33
C LEU A 113 9.33 8.53 -5.09
N ALA A 114 9.02 8.03 -3.90
CA ALA A 114 9.50 8.57 -2.63
C ALA A 114 10.90 8.06 -2.25
N GLU A 115 11.61 7.44 -3.21
CA GLU A 115 12.98 6.92 -3.05
C GLU A 115 13.13 5.86 -1.94
N VAL A 116 12.02 5.20 -1.56
CA VAL A 116 12.07 4.07 -0.61
C VAL A 116 12.87 2.94 -1.27
N PRO A 117 13.87 2.37 -0.57
CA PRO A 117 14.68 1.29 -1.12
C PRO A 117 13.82 0.12 -1.63
N VAL A 118 14.16 -0.40 -2.79
CA VAL A 118 13.42 -1.47 -3.46
C VAL A 118 13.19 -2.68 -2.55
N TYR A 119 14.19 -3.06 -1.77
CA TYR A 119 14.10 -4.14 -0.79
C TYR A 119 13.01 -3.86 0.28
N THR A 120 12.96 -2.62 0.78
CA THR A 120 11.91 -2.21 1.73
C THR A 120 10.52 -2.26 1.11
N ILE A 121 10.38 -1.83 -0.16
CA ILE A 121 9.13 -1.94 -0.91
C ILE A 121 8.70 -3.41 -1.03
N MET A 122 9.64 -4.31 -1.34
CA MET A 122 9.37 -5.74 -1.42
C MET A 122 8.88 -6.32 -0.09
N LEU A 123 9.53 -5.97 1.02
CA LEU A 123 9.12 -6.41 2.36
C LEU A 123 7.72 -5.92 2.72
N ILE A 124 7.45 -4.62 2.57
CA ILE A 124 6.14 -4.02 2.86
C ILE A 124 5.05 -4.63 1.98
N GLY A 125 5.36 -4.80 0.69
CA GLY A 125 4.43 -5.38 -0.27
C GLY A 125 4.33 -6.91 -0.19
N ARG A 126 5.17 -7.56 0.60
CA ARG A 126 5.27 -9.02 0.70
C ARG A 126 5.44 -9.68 -0.67
N TRP A 127 6.41 -9.20 -1.41
CA TRP A 127 6.83 -9.82 -2.66
C TRP A 127 8.08 -10.67 -2.43
N SER A 128 7.96 -11.96 -2.66
CA SER A 128 9.06 -12.93 -2.56
C SER A 128 9.98 -12.92 -3.79
N SER A 129 9.61 -12.17 -4.82
CA SER A 129 10.36 -12.09 -6.07
C SER A 129 10.31 -10.68 -6.64
N ASP A 130 11.05 -10.46 -7.72
CA ASP A 130 11.06 -9.24 -8.51
C ASP A 130 9.73 -8.95 -9.25
N ALA A 131 8.67 -9.72 -8.97
CA ALA A 131 7.37 -9.56 -9.59
C ALA A 131 6.79 -8.14 -9.43
N PHE A 132 7.14 -7.42 -8.36
CA PHE A 132 6.74 -6.03 -8.17
C PHE A 132 7.36 -5.10 -9.23
N LEU A 133 8.53 -5.43 -9.80
CA LEU A 133 9.17 -4.65 -10.87
C LEU A 133 8.26 -4.52 -12.09
N ARG A 134 7.36 -5.49 -12.31
CA ARG A 134 6.36 -5.40 -13.39
C ARG A 134 5.41 -4.22 -13.22
N TYR A 135 5.16 -3.80 -11.98
CA TYR A 135 4.27 -2.68 -11.67
C TYR A 135 4.95 -1.32 -11.88
N ILE A 136 6.28 -1.26 -11.77
CA ILE A 136 7.04 -0.01 -11.91
C ILE A 136 7.83 0.07 -13.23
N ARG A 137 7.90 -1.04 -14.01
CA ARG A 137 8.77 -1.17 -15.19
C ARG A 137 8.60 -0.05 -16.23
N LYS A 138 7.35 0.25 -16.59
CA LYS A 138 7.07 1.31 -17.57
C LYS A 138 7.54 2.69 -17.09
N GLN A 139 7.40 2.94 -15.82
CA GLN A 139 7.81 4.19 -15.19
C GLN A 139 9.33 4.25 -15.02
N VAL A 140 9.98 3.13 -14.70
CA VAL A 140 11.44 3.04 -14.69
C VAL A 140 12.02 3.38 -16.07
N GLU A 141 11.41 2.90 -17.15
CA GLU A 141 11.80 3.26 -18.52
C GLU A 141 11.70 4.78 -18.75
N GLN A 142 10.64 5.43 -18.27
CA GLN A 142 10.47 6.88 -18.38
C GLN A 142 11.47 7.68 -17.53
N PHE A 143 11.82 7.17 -16.35
CA PHE A 143 12.78 7.81 -15.44
C PHE A 143 14.23 7.47 -15.74
N SER A 144 14.50 6.46 -16.56
CA SER A 144 15.88 6.03 -16.92
C SER A 144 16.62 7.02 -17.83
N HIS A 145 15.91 7.96 -18.46
CA HIS A 145 16.54 8.96 -19.33
C HIS A 145 17.66 9.80 -18.67
N ASN A 146 17.68 9.88 -17.35
CA ASN A 146 18.69 10.63 -16.62
C ASN A 146 19.67 9.75 -15.83
N VAL A 147 19.54 8.43 -15.86
CA VAL A 147 20.39 7.53 -15.02
C VAL A 147 21.85 7.66 -15.40
N SER A 148 22.17 7.60 -16.69
CA SER A 148 23.55 7.74 -17.17
C SER A 148 24.16 9.09 -16.78
N ARG A 149 23.36 10.16 -16.87
CA ARG A 149 23.79 11.48 -16.46
C ARG A 149 24.03 11.58 -14.95
N ARG A 150 23.14 11.04 -14.15
CA ARG A 150 23.29 10.98 -12.67
C ARG A 150 24.52 10.17 -12.25
N ILE A 151 24.85 9.09 -12.96
CA ILE A 151 26.07 8.30 -12.72
C ILE A 151 27.30 9.17 -12.98
N ILE A 152 27.32 9.97 -14.04
CA ILE A 152 28.45 10.83 -14.36
C ILE A 152 28.56 12.01 -13.37
N GLU A 153 27.43 12.60 -12.96
CA GLU A 153 27.39 13.79 -12.11
C GLU A 153 27.66 13.47 -10.62
N HIS A 154 27.38 12.26 -10.14
CA HIS A 154 27.32 11.98 -8.70
C HIS A 154 28.24 10.86 -8.19
N GLN A 155 29.02 10.18 -9.03
CA GLN A 155 29.85 9.08 -8.53
C GLN A 155 31.30 9.15 -9.01
N HIS A 156 32.16 9.60 -8.16
CA HIS A 156 33.53 9.12 -8.16
C HIS A 156 33.50 7.66 -7.69
N PHE A 157 33.90 6.72 -8.56
CA PHE A 157 34.02 5.28 -8.27
C PHE A 157 34.98 4.96 -7.10
N THR A 158 35.65 5.95 -6.53
CA THR A 158 36.54 5.84 -5.38
C THR A 158 35.81 5.74 -4.04
N HIS A 159 34.48 5.87 -4.01
CA HIS A 159 33.66 5.78 -2.79
C HIS A 159 32.70 4.59 -2.80
N VAL A 160 33.18 3.42 -3.20
CA VAL A 160 32.47 2.19 -2.87
C VAL A 160 32.67 1.94 -1.37
N PRO A 161 31.62 1.99 -0.54
CA PRO A 161 31.76 1.63 0.87
C PRO A 161 32.33 0.21 0.95
N ASN A 162 33.47 0.04 1.62
CA ASN A 162 34.00 -1.28 1.95
C ASN A 162 33.04 -1.95 2.93
N PHE A 163 32.05 -2.66 2.44
CA PHE A 163 31.27 -3.63 3.21
C PHE A 163 32.08 -4.94 3.33
N LEU A 164 33.22 -4.87 3.97
CA LEU A 164 33.83 -6.08 4.52
C LEU A 164 33.28 -6.22 5.94
N PRO A 165 32.62 -7.35 6.29
CA PRO A 165 32.29 -7.64 7.66
C PRO A 165 33.59 -7.65 8.47
N GLN A 166 33.66 -6.81 9.50
CA GLN A 166 34.74 -6.92 10.47
C GLN A 166 34.57 -8.25 11.19
N THR A 167 35.56 -9.13 11.01
CA THR A 167 35.70 -10.40 11.71
C THR A 167 35.85 -10.17 13.22
#